data_fdb3f4dacc9f8f9de6478080367ee207
#
_entry.id   fdb3f4dacc9f8f9de6478080367ee207
#
_cell.length_a   1.000
_cell.length_b   1.000
_cell.length_c   1.000
_cell.angle_alpha   90.00
_cell.angle_beta   90.00
_cell.angle_gamma   90.00
#
_symmetry.space_group_name_H-M   'P 1'
#
loop_
_entity.id
_entity.type
_entity.pdbx_description
1 polymer ?
#
loop_
_entity_poly.entity_id
_entity_poly.type
_entity_poly.pdbx_seq_one_letter_code
_entity_poly.pdbx_strand_id
1 'polypeptide(L)'
;MGGHEVMKKRAWLAAGVAVCLLAGCGAAEKAEGPAAASAAESAGASAESEKSEGTEASKEVKTLSVSELTEDMQLIDTREEAQFIGWDAAEGKGGHIAGAVEFPESWFAVDEADYAIGTNLDLELERRGIDKEKPVVLYGNDTLSEETVRHYTELGLTDVSVLDGGFTAYAESGGEISRLEDYTMYVSPEWVQELVDGGKPDTYEGNDYKIVEVSLSSEEGEYESGHIPSAINIKDTFNHLPGPRVLAEYETIPMEEQLKFWNRPEDKVIQENLEAAGITKDTTVILYGTTAATTAAHRAAMLMRYAGVSDIRFLNGGKTLWKLQDRPLETTANVPEKVSFGAEVPVNPDVIYDYEEELGVVNDDEAVVASIRSWDEYTGKISGYTYIGEAGDIAEARFGYAGSDPYSMEDFRNLDNTMFNYEIIGQRWADWGIVPEKRVSFHCGTGWRASETYFYALAMGYPDVHVYDGGWYEWSKMPDSPKKEAGVPDDAPETEPKEYFIVKKK
;
A
#
# COMPACT_ATOMS: atom_id res chain seq x y z
N MET A 1 -44.88 57.34 2.96
CA MET A 1 -43.82 57.77 2.12
C MET A 1 -42.69 56.77 2.35
N GLY A 2 -42.45 55.72 1.64
CA GLY A 2 -42.38 55.47 0.22
C GLY A 2 -40.92 55.32 -0.12
N GLY A 3 -40.45 54.10 -0.28
CA GLY A 3 -39.09 53.80 -0.73
C GLY A 3 -38.87 52.32 -0.84
N HIS A 4 -39.23 51.75 -1.98
CA HIS A 4 -38.89 50.40 -2.39
C HIS A 4 -37.38 50.31 -2.69
N GLU A 5 -36.66 49.38 -2.10
CA GLU A 5 -35.35 49.01 -2.54
C GLU A 5 -35.35 47.57 -3.07
N VAL A 6 -34.93 47.44 -4.29
CA VAL A 6 -34.96 46.25 -5.13
C VAL A 6 -33.76 45.38 -4.81
N MET A 7 -33.98 44.13 -4.31
CA MET A 7 -32.96 43.14 -4.17
C MET A 7 -32.53 42.60 -5.54
N LYS A 8 -31.28 42.84 -5.92
CA LYS A 8 -30.62 42.20 -7.06
C LYS A 8 -30.06 40.85 -6.60
N LYS A 9 -30.71 39.77 -7.06
CA LYS A 9 -30.16 38.43 -7.01
C LYS A 9 -28.98 38.33 -8.00
N ARG A 10 -27.77 38.07 -7.50
CA ARG A 10 -26.63 37.63 -8.34
C ARG A 10 -26.66 36.10 -8.35
N ALA A 11 -26.90 35.55 -9.55
CA ALA A 11 -26.69 34.14 -9.84
C ALA A 11 -25.20 33.89 -10.04
N TRP A 12 -24.65 32.93 -9.28
CA TRP A 12 -23.33 32.38 -9.55
C TRP A 12 -23.48 31.22 -10.54
N LEU A 13 -22.88 31.41 -11.72
CA LEU A 13 -22.65 30.32 -12.66
C LEU A 13 -21.42 29.52 -12.17
N ALA A 14 -21.66 28.27 -11.84
CA ALA A 14 -20.58 27.30 -11.68
C ALA A 14 -20.09 26.90 -13.08
N ALA A 15 -18.87 27.30 -13.41
CA ALA A 15 -18.17 26.79 -14.59
C ALA A 15 -17.45 25.50 -14.20
N GLY A 16 -17.96 24.37 -14.66
CA GLY A 16 -17.26 23.09 -14.59
C GLY A 16 -16.09 23.11 -15.56
N VAL A 17 -14.88 22.93 -15.06
CA VAL A 17 -13.70 22.68 -15.88
C VAL A 17 -13.49 21.16 -15.95
N ALA A 18 -13.81 20.59 -17.10
CA ALA A 18 -13.45 19.24 -17.45
C ALA A 18 -11.94 19.20 -17.78
N VAL A 19 -11.17 18.44 -17.02
CA VAL A 19 -9.78 18.14 -17.34
C VAL A 19 -9.76 17.04 -18.39
N CYS A 20 -9.44 17.40 -19.65
CA CYS A 20 -9.16 16.44 -20.72
C CYS A 20 -7.76 15.87 -20.54
N LEU A 21 -7.67 14.57 -20.33
CA LEU A 21 -6.45 13.79 -20.54
C LEU A 21 -6.11 13.79 -22.05
N LEU A 22 -4.98 14.36 -22.42
CA LEU A 22 -4.43 14.31 -23.77
C LEU A 22 -3.71 12.98 -23.99
N ALA A 23 -4.42 12.02 -24.56
CA ALA A 23 -3.79 10.92 -25.27
C ALA A 23 -3.61 11.31 -26.72
N GLY A 24 -2.36 11.37 -27.19
CA GLY A 24 -2.04 11.63 -28.59
C GLY A 24 -2.31 10.41 -29.45
N CYS A 25 -3.29 10.52 -30.36
CA CYS A 25 -3.46 9.57 -31.47
C CYS A 25 -3.15 10.27 -32.78
N GLY A 26 -2.16 9.74 -33.49
CA GLY A 26 -1.91 10.09 -34.89
C GLY A 26 -3.00 9.51 -35.80
N ALA A 27 -3.43 10.33 -36.75
CA ALA A 27 -4.45 10.00 -37.73
C ALA A 27 -3.90 9.13 -38.87
N ALA A 28 -4.69 8.14 -39.29
CA ALA A 28 -4.61 7.55 -40.62
C ALA A 28 -6.01 7.40 -41.21
N GLU A 29 -6.13 7.75 -42.48
CA GLU A 29 -7.33 7.99 -43.25
C GLU A 29 -8.22 6.78 -43.51
N LYS A 30 -9.51 7.07 -43.71
CA LYS A 30 -10.58 6.19 -44.17
C LYS A 30 -10.45 5.84 -45.65
N ALA A 31 -10.78 4.60 -45.99
CA ALA A 31 -11.34 4.25 -47.31
C ALA A 31 -12.53 3.29 -47.14
N GLU A 32 -13.64 3.64 -47.81
CA GLU A 32 -14.95 2.99 -47.76
C GLU A 32 -15.05 1.71 -48.63
N GLY A 33 -15.97 0.86 -48.23
CA GLY A 33 -16.45 -0.46 -48.64
C GLY A 33 -16.73 -0.73 -50.13
N PRO A 34 -17.55 -1.70 -50.54
CA PRO A 34 -18.77 -2.23 -49.92
C PRO A 34 -18.94 -3.77 -49.89
N ALA A 35 -20.06 -4.16 -49.34
CA ALA A 35 -20.60 -5.49 -49.11
C ALA A 35 -20.89 -6.35 -50.36
N ALA A 36 -20.86 -7.68 -50.20
CA ALA A 36 -21.93 -8.62 -50.64
C ALA A 36 -21.74 -10.04 -50.09
N ALA A 37 -22.85 -10.61 -49.75
CA ALA A 37 -23.08 -11.96 -49.24
C ALA A 37 -22.95 -13.04 -50.32
N SER A 38 -22.60 -14.28 -49.97
CA SER A 38 -23.49 -15.46 -50.23
C SER A 38 -22.87 -16.76 -49.74
N ALA A 39 -23.78 -17.66 -49.42
CA ALA A 39 -23.62 -18.96 -48.79
C ALA A 39 -23.18 -20.05 -49.79
N ALA A 40 -22.76 -21.13 -49.20
CA ALA A 40 -23.08 -22.55 -49.49
C ALA A 40 -21.90 -23.50 -49.76
N GLU A 41 -21.91 -24.51 -48.92
CA GLU A 41 -21.78 -25.97 -49.15
C GLU A 41 -20.45 -26.61 -49.57
N SER A 42 -20.06 -27.47 -48.62
CA SER A 42 -19.67 -28.86 -48.70
C SER A 42 -18.54 -29.32 -49.65
N ALA A 43 -17.57 -29.94 -49.10
CA ALA A 43 -17.24 -31.36 -49.29
C ALA A 43 -15.89 -31.72 -48.65
N GLY A 44 -15.87 -32.85 -47.98
CA GLY A 44 -14.72 -33.33 -47.21
C GLY A 44 -13.55 -33.82 -48.02
N ALA A 45 -12.39 -33.76 -47.40
CA ALA A 45 -11.29 -34.66 -47.67
C ALA A 45 -10.52 -34.86 -46.35
N SER A 46 -10.54 -36.08 -45.88
CA SER A 46 -9.73 -36.63 -44.82
C SER A 46 -8.22 -36.49 -45.15
N ALA A 47 -7.49 -35.81 -44.28
CA ALA A 47 -6.06 -35.97 -44.20
C ALA A 47 -5.72 -36.32 -42.77
N GLU A 48 -5.29 -37.56 -42.56
CA GLU A 48 -4.64 -38.01 -41.34
C GLU A 48 -3.39 -37.16 -41.14
N SER A 49 -3.36 -36.39 -40.07
CA SER A 49 -2.12 -35.84 -39.52
C SER A 49 -1.77 -36.65 -38.29
N GLU A 50 -0.66 -37.32 -38.37
CA GLU A 50 -0.02 -38.05 -37.30
C GLU A 50 0.08 -37.18 -36.05
N LYS A 51 -0.56 -37.63 -34.96
CA LYS A 51 -0.25 -37.19 -33.60
C LYS A 51 1.17 -37.61 -33.29
N SER A 52 2.09 -36.67 -33.29
CA SER A 52 3.31 -36.83 -32.49
C SER A 52 2.88 -36.63 -31.04
N GLU A 53 2.61 -37.72 -30.34
CA GLU A 53 2.63 -37.78 -28.90
C GLU A 53 4.09 -37.60 -28.46
N GLY A 54 4.49 -36.33 -28.28
CA GLY A 54 5.61 -36.01 -27.43
C GLY A 54 5.13 -36.16 -25.98
N THR A 55 5.29 -37.36 -25.44
CA THR A 55 5.30 -37.58 -24.00
C THR A 55 6.51 -36.79 -23.44
N GLU A 56 6.32 -35.54 -23.08
CA GLU A 56 7.17 -34.92 -22.05
C GLU A 56 6.96 -35.77 -20.80
N ALA A 57 7.96 -36.56 -20.46
CA ALA A 57 7.99 -37.23 -19.17
C ALA A 57 7.93 -36.16 -18.10
N SER A 58 6.86 -36.10 -17.33
CA SER A 58 6.77 -35.29 -16.13
C SER A 58 8.00 -35.63 -15.30
N LYS A 59 8.94 -34.68 -15.16
CA LYS A 59 10.02 -34.84 -14.20
C LYS A 59 9.34 -34.94 -12.82
N GLU A 60 9.51 -36.09 -12.17
CA GLU A 60 9.07 -36.29 -10.81
C GLU A 60 9.67 -35.16 -9.96
N VAL A 61 8.80 -34.37 -9.31
CA VAL A 61 9.24 -33.23 -8.49
C VAL A 61 10.00 -33.78 -7.30
N LYS A 62 11.19 -33.29 -7.09
CA LYS A 62 12.02 -33.70 -5.94
C LYS A 62 11.36 -33.21 -4.64
N THR A 63 11.16 -34.12 -3.72
CA THR A 63 10.66 -33.83 -2.37
C THR A 63 11.83 -33.86 -1.39
N LEU A 64 11.91 -32.86 -0.51
CA LEU A 64 12.94 -32.72 0.51
C LEU A 64 12.32 -32.81 1.90
N SER A 65 12.95 -33.56 2.78
CA SER A 65 12.64 -33.48 4.22
C SER A 65 13.22 -32.20 4.84
N VAL A 66 12.71 -31.79 5.99
CA VAL A 66 13.23 -30.62 6.74
C VAL A 66 14.75 -30.70 6.97
N SER A 67 15.28 -31.91 7.22
CA SER A 67 16.71 -32.11 7.48
C SER A 67 17.62 -31.98 6.24
N GLU A 68 17.04 -31.89 5.05
CA GLU A 68 17.76 -31.70 3.79
C GLU A 68 17.80 -30.25 3.34
N LEU A 69 17.12 -29.34 4.05
CA LEU A 69 17.21 -27.90 3.79
C LEU A 69 18.61 -27.38 4.09
N THR A 70 19.14 -26.54 3.21
CA THR A 70 20.47 -25.93 3.31
C THR A 70 20.36 -24.41 3.10
N GLU A 71 21.32 -23.65 3.62
CA GLU A 71 21.32 -22.18 3.57
C GLU A 71 21.44 -21.59 2.16
N ASP A 72 21.87 -22.37 1.17
CA ASP A 72 21.97 -21.94 -0.22
C ASP A 72 20.67 -22.12 -1.02
N MET A 73 19.66 -22.76 -0.44
CA MET A 73 18.32 -22.90 -1.02
C MET A 73 17.49 -21.68 -0.78
N GLN A 74 16.75 -21.26 -1.80
CA GLN A 74 15.77 -20.20 -1.71
C GLN A 74 14.41 -20.79 -1.31
N LEU A 75 13.79 -20.27 -0.27
CA LEU A 75 12.52 -20.76 0.24
C LEU A 75 11.38 -19.85 -0.22
N ILE A 76 10.36 -20.42 -0.86
CA ILE A 76 9.15 -19.71 -1.28
C ILE A 76 7.94 -20.27 -0.53
N ASP A 77 7.28 -19.40 0.21
CA ASP A 77 6.00 -19.67 0.84
C ASP A 77 4.88 -19.42 -0.17
N THR A 78 4.14 -20.49 -0.51
CA THR A 78 3.06 -20.43 -1.49
C THR A 78 1.69 -20.13 -0.88
N ARG A 79 1.64 -19.97 0.45
CA ARG A 79 0.42 -19.67 1.20
C ARG A 79 0.03 -18.22 1.05
N GLU A 80 -1.18 -17.88 1.48
CA GLU A 80 -1.66 -16.50 1.50
C GLU A 80 -0.79 -15.62 2.42
N GLU A 81 -0.65 -14.36 2.03
CA GLU A 81 0.16 -13.37 2.76
C GLU A 81 -0.26 -13.25 4.24
N ALA A 82 -1.55 -13.37 4.54
CA ALA A 82 -2.04 -13.37 5.91
C ALA A 82 -1.37 -14.45 6.79
N GLN A 83 -1.20 -15.67 6.26
CA GLN A 83 -0.49 -16.74 6.99
C GLN A 83 1.00 -16.43 7.12
N PHE A 84 1.61 -15.91 6.05
CA PHE A 84 3.01 -15.52 6.05
C PHE A 84 3.33 -14.51 7.16
N ILE A 85 2.51 -13.47 7.35
CA ILE A 85 2.73 -12.44 8.37
C ILE A 85 2.40 -12.91 9.79
N GLY A 86 1.57 -13.96 9.98
CA GLY A 86 1.33 -14.47 11.33
C GLY A 86 -0.08 -14.96 11.65
N TRP A 87 -1.08 -14.73 10.78
CA TRP A 87 -2.44 -15.24 11.00
C TRP A 87 -2.48 -16.77 11.00
N ASP A 88 -3.48 -17.36 11.63
CA ASP A 88 -3.59 -18.80 11.89
C ASP A 88 -2.55 -19.36 12.88
N ALA A 89 -1.90 -18.49 13.66
CA ALA A 89 -0.92 -18.93 14.66
C ALA A 89 -1.52 -19.88 15.70
N ALA A 90 -2.80 -19.71 16.07
CA ALA A 90 -3.53 -20.58 16.98
C ALA A 90 -3.68 -22.03 16.44
N GLU A 91 -3.71 -22.19 15.11
CA GLU A 91 -3.72 -23.48 14.43
C GLU A 91 -2.33 -24.06 14.17
N GLY A 92 -1.27 -23.35 14.57
CA GLY A 92 0.12 -23.73 14.32
C GLY A 92 0.59 -23.46 12.90
N LYS A 93 -0.13 -22.61 12.14
CA LYS A 93 0.14 -22.29 10.73
C LYS A 93 0.59 -20.84 10.51
N GLY A 94 0.59 -20.00 11.53
CA GLY A 94 0.93 -18.58 11.43
C GLY A 94 2.41 -18.31 11.45
N GLY A 95 2.87 -17.42 10.56
CA GLY A 95 4.26 -17.12 10.30
C GLY A 95 4.83 -17.95 9.17
N HIS A 96 6.13 -17.82 8.91
CA HIS A 96 6.83 -18.48 7.81
C HIS A 96 8.19 -19.02 8.23
N ILE A 97 8.78 -19.86 7.42
CA ILE A 97 10.15 -20.36 7.64
C ILE A 97 11.11 -19.16 7.55
N ALA A 98 11.96 -18.97 8.56
CA ALA A 98 12.90 -17.85 8.57
C ALA A 98 13.72 -17.77 7.27
N GLY A 99 13.77 -16.60 6.68
CA GLY A 99 14.43 -16.33 5.39
C GLY A 99 13.64 -16.75 4.14
N ALA A 100 12.40 -17.25 4.29
CA ALA A 100 11.53 -17.47 3.15
C ALA A 100 10.90 -16.16 2.66
N VAL A 101 10.53 -16.13 1.38
CA VAL A 101 9.72 -15.06 0.81
C VAL A 101 8.34 -15.58 0.45
N GLU A 102 7.33 -14.72 0.59
CA GLU A 102 5.97 -15.03 0.16
C GLU A 102 5.86 -14.93 -1.37
N PHE A 103 5.18 -15.89 -1.95
CA PHE A 103 4.72 -15.84 -3.33
C PHE A 103 3.46 -16.70 -3.46
N PRO A 104 2.30 -16.17 -3.04
CA PRO A 104 1.05 -16.90 -2.96
C PRO A 104 0.63 -17.54 -4.26
N GLU A 105 0.13 -18.79 -4.19
CA GLU A 105 -0.42 -19.49 -5.35
C GLU A 105 -1.61 -18.74 -5.97
N SER A 106 -2.40 -18.05 -5.15
CA SER A 106 -3.54 -17.24 -5.61
C SER A 106 -3.15 -16.17 -6.65
N TRP A 107 -1.91 -15.70 -6.66
CA TRP A 107 -1.45 -14.71 -7.64
C TRP A 107 -1.48 -15.22 -9.08
N PHE A 108 -1.35 -16.51 -9.31
CA PHE A 108 -1.44 -17.10 -10.65
C PHE A 108 -2.85 -17.06 -11.25
N ALA A 109 -3.88 -16.88 -10.41
CA ALA A 109 -5.27 -16.78 -10.85
C ALA A 109 -5.71 -15.33 -11.13
N VAL A 110 -4.91 -14.32 -10.77
CA VAL A 110 -5.20 -12.91 -10.98
C VAL A 110 -4.85 -12.51 -12.42
N ASP A 111 -5.79 -11.89 -13.13
CA ASP A 111 -5.48 -11.32 -14.46
C ASP A 111 -4.51 -10.14 -14.29
N GLU A 112 -3.46 -10.08 -15.11
CA GLU A 112 -2.46 -8.99 -15.07
C GLU A 112 -3.10 -7.60 -15.18
N ALA A 113 -4.27 -7.51 -15.83
CA ALA A 113 -5.02 -6.26 -15.93
C ALA A 113 -5.61 -5.80 -14.58
N ASP A 114 -5.79 -6.72 -13.65
CA ASP A 114 -6.35 -6.48 -12.32
C ASP A 114 -5.28 -6.29 -11.23
N TYR A 115 -3.98 -6.37 -11.60
CA TYR A 115 -2.91 -6.11 -10.65
C TYR A 115 -2.99 -4.67 -10.11
N ALA A 116 -2.85 -4.54 -8.82
CA ALA A 116 -2.98 -3.26 -8.12
C ALA A 116 -1.83 -2.29 -8.42
N ILE A 117 -0.65 -2.83 -8.74
CA ILE A 117 0.54 -2.06 -9.10
C ILE A 117 1.08 -2.51 -10.46
N GLY A 118 1.85 -1.65 -11.11
CA GLY A 118 2.42 -1.92 -12.43
C GLY A 118 3.55 -2.96 -12.38
N THR A 119 3.21 -4.21 -12.13
CA THR A 119 4.13 -5.34 -12.00
C THR A 119 3.67 -6.56 -12.81
N ASN A 120 4.40 -7.65 -12.72
CA ASN A 120 4.05 -8.98 -13.21
C ASN A 120 4.73 -10.04 -12.33
N LEU A 121 4.37 -11.31 -12.50
CA LEU A 121 4.89 -12.39 -11.66
C LEU A 121 6.42 -12.55 -11.75
N ASP A 122 7.03 -12.33 -12.93
CA ASP A 122 8.50 -12.36 -13.08
C ASP A 122 9.16 -11.25 -12.25
N LEU A 123 8.59 -10.06 -12.29
CA LEU A 123 9.07 -8.92 -11.52
C LEU A 123 8.88 -9.14 -10.01
N GLU A 124 7.79 -9.79 -9.61
CA GLU A 124 7.58 -10.13 -8.19
C GLU A 124 8.65 -11.10 -7.67
N LEU A 125 9.12 -12.08 -8.46
CA LEU A 125 10.26 -12.91 -8.10
C LEU A 125 11.55 -12.06 -7.97
N GLU A 126 11.79 -11.17 -8.92
CA GLU A 126 12.99 -10.30 -8.92
C GLU A 126 13.00 -9.36 -7.70
N ARG A 127 11.85 -8.76 -7.36
CA ARG A 127 11.70 -7.87 -6.19
C ARG A 127 12.04 -8.58 -4.88
N ARG A 128 11.83 -9.91 -4.81
CA ARG A 128 12.13 -10.78 -3.67
C ARG A 128 13.53 -11.36 -3.73
N GLY A 129 14.31 -11.02 -4.74
CA GLY A 129 15.68 -11.49 -4.89
C GLY A 129 15.79 -12.97 -5.31
N ILE A 130 14.73 -13.55 -5.85
CA ILE A 130 14.73 -14.95 -6.30
C ILE A 130 15.52 -15.08 -7.61
N ASP A 131 16.58 -15.85 -7.55
CA ASP A 131 17.41 -16.22 -8.70
C ASP A 131 16.88 -17.54 -9.29
N LYS A 132 16.35 -17.49 -10.50
CA LYS A 132 15.71 -18.63 -11.18
C LYS A 132 16.66 -19.79 -11.48
N GLU A 133 17.97 -19.56 -11.45
CA GLU A 133 18.99 -20.56 -11.71
C GLU A 133 19.49 -21.27 -10.44
N LYS A 134 19.08 -20.80 -9.26
CA LYS A 134 19.43 -21.42 -7.97
C LYS A 134 18.37 -22.41 -7.50
N PRO A 135 18.74 -23.35 -6.59
CA PRO A 135 17.77 -24.25 -5.99
C PRO A 135 16.68 -23.48 -5.25
N VAL A 136 15.42 -23.84 -5.52
CA VAL A 136 14.22 -23.28 -4.89
C VAL A 136 13.46 -24.40 -4.21
N VAL A 137 13.02 -24.17 -2.98
CA VAL A 137 12.12 -25.06 -2.23
C VAL A 137 10.80 -24.36 -2.02
N LEU A 138 9.74 -24.92 -2.59
CA LEU A 138 8.37 -24.47 -2.40
C LEU A 138 7.75 -25.16 -1.19
N TYR A 139 6.96 -24.44 -0.41
CA TYR A 139 6.16 -25.04 0.66
C TYR A 139 4.80 -24.36 0.80
N GLY A 140 3.78 -25.19 1.10
CA GLY A 140 2.46 -24.77 1.56
C GLY A 140 2.28 -25.13 3.04
N ASN A 141 1.05 -25.25 3.51
CA ASN A 141 0.78 -25.80 4.85
C ASN A 141 1.21 -27.26 4.96
N ASP A 142 0.89 -28.03 3.91
CA ASP A 142 1.21 -29.45 3.74
C ASP A 142 1.99 -29.65 2.43
N THR A 143 2.14 -30.89 1.99
CA THR A 143 2.80 -31.22 0.71
C THR A 143 2.02 -30.63 -0.47
N LEU A 144 2.69 -29.86 -1.33
CA LEU A 144 2.10 -29.23 -2.50
C LEU A 144 1.69 -30.22 -3.59
N SER A 145 0.68 -29.85 -4.37
CA SER A 145 0.25 -30.59 -5.54
C SER A 145 1.23 -30.44 -6.72
N GLU A 146 1.23 -31.39 -7.64
CA GLU A 146 2.01 -31.25 -8.91
C GLU A 146 1.53 -30.05 -9.74
N GLU A 147 0.25 -29.68 -9.64
CA GLU A 147 -0.32 -28.52 -10.32
C GLU A 147 0.26 -27.21 -9.78
N THR A 148 0.27 -27.06 -8.46
CA THR A 148 0.89 -25.91 -7.79
C THR A 148 2.35 -25.77 -8.21
N VAL A 149 3.12 -26.82 -8.14
CA VAL A 149 4.55 -26.82 -8.54
C VAL A 149 4.73 -26.42 -10.00
N ARG A 150 3.82 -26.86 -10.87
CA ARG A 150 3.88 -26.50 -12.29
C ARG A 150 3.80 -24.99 -12.51
N HIS A 151 2.94 -24.26 -11.79
CA HIS A 151 2.84 -22.81 -11.89
C HIS A 151 4.21 -22.14 -11.69
N TYR A 152 4.95 -22.53 -10.67
CA TYR A 152 6.26 -21.94 -10.38
C TYR A 152 7.33 -22.36 -11.40
N THR A 153 7.28 -23.61 -11.90
CA THR A 153 8.22 -24.04 -12.95
C THR A 153 7.97 -23.34 -14.29
N GLU A 154 6.71 -23.00 -14.58
CA GLU A 154 6.33 -22.24 -15.78
C GLU A 154 6.82 -20.78 -15.71
N LEU A 155 7.09 -20.23 -14.52
CA LEU A 155 7.80 -18.96 -14.35
C LEU A 155 9.32 -19.06 -14.64
N GLY A 156 9.81 -20.25 -14.98
CA GLY A 156 11.21 -20.46 -15.35
C GLY A 156 12.15 -20.81 -14.20
N LEU A 157 11.63 -21.17 -13.01
CA LEU A 157 12.45 -21.74 -11.95
C LEU A 157 12.97 -23.12 -12.41
N THR A 158 14.29 -23.33 -12.41
CA THR A 158 14.91 -24.47 -13.07
C THR A 158 15.19 -25.65 -12.14
N ASP A 159 15.46 -25.43 -10.87
CA ASP A 159 15.76 -26.42 -9.84
C ASP A 159 14.77 -26.31 -8.67
N VAL A 160 13.56 -26.85 -8.90
CA VAL A 160 12.45 -26.76 -7.94
C VAL A 160 12.32 -28.06 -7.16
N SER A 161 12.24 -27.94 -5.85
CA SER A 161 11.92 -28.99 -4.91
C SER A 161 10.72 -28.59 -4.03
N VAL A 162 10.08 -29.55 -3.40
CA VAL A 162 8.96 -29.33 -2.46
C VAL A 162 9.36 -29.79 -1.07
N LEU A 163 8.99 -29.03 -0.06
CA LEU A 163 9.18 -29.45 1.33
C LEU A 163 8.11 -30.48 1.73
N ASP A 164 8.55 -31.69 2.12
CA ASP A 164 7.66 -32.76 2.58
C ASP A 164 6.94 -32.37 3.86
N GLY A 165 5.60 -32.45 3.84
CA GLY A 165 4.74 -32.00 4.94
C GLY A 165 4.73 -30.48 5.15
N GLY A 166 5.35 -29.72 4.26
CA GLY A 166 5.27 -28.24 4.21
C GLY A 166 5.65 -27.52 5.51
N PHE A 167 5.00 -26.37 5.72
CA PHE A 167 5.18 -25.57 6.93
C PHE A 167 4.84 -26.32 8.21
N THR A 168 3.81 -27.18 8.18
CA THR A 168 3.40 -27.98 9.34
C THR A 168 4.55 -28.87 9.82
N ALA A 169 5.18 -29.63 8.93
CA ALA A 169 6.30 -30.49 9.28
C ALA A 169 7.52 -29.69 9.76
N TYR A 170 7.78 -28.53 9.15
CA TYR A 170 8.85 -27.64 9.59
C TYR A 170 8.63 -27.12 11.03
N ALA A 171 7.43 -26.62 11.32
CA ALA A 171 7.05 -26.13 12.63
C ALA A 171 7.12 -27.24 13.71
N GLU A 172 6.63 -28.45 13.40
CA GLU A 172 6.71 -29.62 14.29
C GLU A 172 8.16 -30.08 14.55
N SER A 173 9.08 -29.83 13.62
CA SER A 173 10.50 -30.12 13.79
C SER A 173 11.20 -29.17 14.77
N GLY A 174 10.55 -28.06 15.13
CA GLY A 174 11.11 -26.99 15.96
C GLY A 174 12.02 -26.04 15.17
N GLY A 175 11.83 -25.93 13.87
CA GLY A 175 12.52 -24.95 13.01
C GLY A 175 12.16 -23.50 13.40
N GLU A 176 13.01 -22.56 13.02
CA GLU A 176 12.82 -21.13 13.31
C GLU A 176 11.71 -20.55 12.46
N ILE A 177 10.73 -19.93 13.11
CA ILE A 177 9.55 -19.30 12.47
C ILE A 177 9.63 -17.80 12.68
N SER A 178 9.59 -17.07 11.57
CA SER A 178 9.44 -15.63 11.54
C SER A 178 7.97 -15.23 11.41
N ARG A 179 7.63 -14.05 11.95
CA ARG A 179 6.32 -13.41 11.79
C ARG A 179 6.44 -11.91 12.00
N LEU A 180 5.51 -11.16 11.44
CA LEU A 180 5.37 -9.73 11.70
C LEU A 180 5.02 -9.55 13.20
N GLU A 181 5.72 -8.65 13.90
CA GLU A 181 5.60 -8.48 15.36
C GLU A 181 4.15 -8.18 15.77
N ASP A 182 3.52 -7.19 15.13
CA ASP A 182 2.10 -6.86 15.32
C ASP A 182 1.30 -7.15 14.04
N TYR A 183 1.24 -8.42 13.63
CA TYR A 183 0.46 -8.86 12.49
C TYR A 183 -1.04 -8.55 12.63
N THR A 184 -1.53 -8.37 13.85
CA THR A 184 -2.95 -8.10 14.13
C THR A 184 -3.41 -6.76 13.61
N MET A 185 -2.48 -5.87 13.29
CA MET A 185 -2.76 -4.57 12.66
C MET A 185 -3.23 -4.70 11.20
N TYR A 186 -2.85 -5.79 10.49
CA TYR A 186 -3.20 -6.05 9.10
C TYR A 186 -4.09 -7.29 9.00
N VAL A 187 -5.41 -7.07 8.99
CA VAL A 187 -6.41 -8.15 8.97
C VAL A 187 -6.72 -8.63 7.56
N SER A 188 -6.99 -9.94 7.43
CA SER A 188 -7.34 -10.53 6.13
C SER A 188 -8.80 -10.24 5.73
N PRO A 189 -9.15 -10.41 4.45
CA PRO A 189 -10.54 -10.36 4.02
C PRO A 189 -11.45 -11.38 4.73
N GLU A 190 -10.93 -12.57 5.11
CA GLU A 190 -11.63 -13.59 5.88
C GLU A 190 -12.00 -13.07 7.28
N TRP A 191 -11.05 -12.44 7.94
CA TRP A 191 -11.23 -11.83 9.26
C TRP A 191 -12.35 -10.78 9.23
N VAL A 192 -12.32 -9.89 8.24
CA VAL A 192 -13.36 -8.84 8.08
C VAL A 192 -14.70 -9.45 7.71
N GLN A 193 -14.74 -10.47 6.85
CA GLN A 193 -15.97 -11.17 6.48
C GLN A 193 -16.63 -11.82 7.71
N GLU A 194 -15.84 -12.50 8.56
CA GLU A 194 -16.36 -13.10 9.79
C GLU A 194 -16.98 -12.03 10.70
N LEU A 195 -16.33 -10.84 10.82
CA LEU A 195 -16.86 -9.73 11.61
C LEU A 195 -18.17 -9.20 11.03
N VAL A 196 -18.25 -9.02 9.70
CA VAL A 196 -19.48 -8.58 8.98
C VAL A 196 -20.63 -9.56 9.17
N ASP A 197 -20.34 -10.86 9.18
CA ASP A 197 -21.33 -11.92 9.38
C ASP A 197 -21.77 -12.05 10.85
N GLY A 198 -21.26 -11.21 11.74
CA GLY A 198 -21.59 -11.17 13.16
C GLY A 198 -20.85 -12.21 14.01
N GLY A 199 -19.76 -12.77 13.47
CA GLY A 199 -18.82 -13.61 14.19
C GLY A 199 -17.90 -12.81 15.10
N LYS A 200 -16.99 -13.55 15.75
CA LYS A 200 -15.92 -12.96 16.57
C LYS A 200 -14.58 -13.50 16.08
N PRO A 201 -13.99 -12.84 15.05
CA PRO A 201 -12.71 -13.29 14.54
C PRO A 201 -11.60 -13.21 15.59
N ASP A 202 -10.55 -13.99 15.40
CA ASP A 202 -9.42 -14.05 16.32
C ASP A 202 -8.84 -12.67 16.60
N THR A 203 -8.35 -12.44 17.83
CA THR A 203 -7.84 -11.13 18.29
C THR A 203 -8.83 -9.98 18.39
N TYR A 204 -10.11 -10.16 18.02
CA TYR A 204 -11.14 -9.14 18.23
C TYR A 204 -11.71 -9.23 19.65
N GLU A 205 -11.56 -8.17 20.43
CA GLU A 205 -11.99 -8.15 21.84
C GLU A 205 -13.52 -8.06 22.02
N GLY A 206 -14.26 -7.70 20.99
CA GLY A 206 -15.73 -7.58 21.04
C GLY A 206 -16.22 -6.18 21.40
N ASN A 207 -15.40 -5.16 21.22
CA ASN A 207 -15.76 -3.75 21.35
C ASN A 207 -16.73 -3.31 20.23
N ASP A 208 -17.26 -2.08 20.32
CA ASP A 208 -17.89 -1.46 19.17
C ASP A 208 -16.87 -1.32 18.04
N TYR A 209 -17.28 -1.57 16.79
CA TYR A 209 -16.38 -1.45 15.64
C TYR A 209 -16.94 -0.59 14.54
N LYS A 210 -16.07 -0.07 13.71
CA LYS A 210 -16.40 0.61 12.46
C LYS A 210 -15.48 0.10 11.35
N ILE A 211 -16.07 -0.35 10.25
CA ILE A 211 -15.38 -0.54 8.99
C ILE A 211 -15.45 0.79 8.24
N VAL A 212 -14.30 1.28 7.78
CA VAL A 212 -14.18 2.63 7.22
C VAL A 212 -13.55 2.58 5.85
N GLU A 213 -14.33 2.88 4.80
CA GLU A 213 -13.78 3.17 3.49
C GLU A 213 -13.27 4.61 3.46
N VAL A 214 -11.99 4.79 3.16
CA VAL A 214 -11.42 6.11 2.90
C VAL A 214 -11.37 6.32 1.39
N SER A 215 -12.09 7.33 0.90
CA SER A 215 -12.19 7.64 -0.52
C SER A 215 -11.48 8.94 -0.85
N LEU A 216 -10.79 8.98 -2.01
CA LEU A 216 -10.25 10.21 -2.56
C LEU A 216 -11.36 11.07 -3.17
N SER A 217 -11.22 12.39 -3.10
CA SER A 217 -12.16 13.33 -3.77
C SER A 217 -12.16 13.17 -5.29
N SER A 218 -11.10 12.59 -5.87
CA SER A 218 -11.00 12.25 -7.29
C SER A 218 -11.75 10.97 -7.68
N GLU A 219 -12.17 10.16 -6.71
CA GLU A 219 -12.90 8.90 -6.88
C GLU A 219 -14.39 9.10 -6.51
N GLU A 220 -15.02 10.12 -7.09
CA GLU A 220 -16.43 10.41 -6.83
C GLU A 220 -17.32 9.22 -7.25
N GLY A 221 -18.15 8.75 -6.33
CA GLY A 221 -19.06 7.63 -6.56
C GLY A 221 -18.43 6.24 -6.34
N GLU A 222 -17.16 6.13 -5.96
CA GLU A 222 -16.52 4.84 -5.74
C GLU A 222 -17.15 4.07 -4.57
N TYR A 223 -17.44 4.74 -3.47
CA TYR A 223 -18.14 4.14 -2.33
C TYR A 223 -19.58 3.71 -2.70
N GLU A 224 -20.31 4.56 -3.39
CA GLU A 224 -21.68 4.30 -3.83
C GLU A 224 -21.77 3.21 -4.92
N SER A 225 -20.69 2.99 -5.66
CA SER A 225 -20.63 1.91 -6.67
C SER A 225 -20.53 0.52 -6.03
N GLY A 226 -20.03 0.44 -4.81
CA GLY A 226 -19.92 -0.77 -4.00
C GLY A 226 -18.86 -0.64 -2.92
N HIS A 227 -19.25 -0.93 -1.68
CA HIS A 227 -18.36 -0.93 -0.51
C HIS A 227 -18.57 -2.19 0.32
N ILE A 228 -17.64 -2.50 1.21
CA ILE A 228 -17.76 -3.64 2.13
C ILE A 228 -19.00 -3.46 3.00
N PRO A 229 -19.80 -4.50 3.22
CA PRO A 229 -21.03 -4.39 3.99
C PRO A 229 -20.79 -3.75 5.37
N SER A 230 -21.67 -2.85 5.78
CA SER A 230 -21.60 -2.01 6.99
C SER A 230 -20.53 -0.92 7.02
N ALA A 231 -19.66 -0.82 6.01
CA ALA A 231 -18.65 0.22 5.97
C ALA A 231 -19.25 1.62 5.88
N ILE A 232 -18.72 2.55 6.66
CA ILE A 232 -18.98 4.00 6.51
C ILE A 232 -17.95 4.61 5.57
N ASN A 233 -18.24 5.80 5.03
CA ASN A 233 -17.31 6.51 4.16
C ASN A 233 -16.70 7.73 4.85
N ILE A 234 -15.38 7.86 4.78
CA ILE A 234 -14.63 9.06 5.14
C ILE A 234 -13.93 9.58 3.87
N LYS A 235 -14.13 10.86 3.55
CA LYS A 235 -13.45 11.50 2.42
C LYS A 235 -12.03 11.95 2.82
N ASP A 236 -11.14 12.05 1.83
CA ASP A 236 -9.76 12.53 2.02
C ASP A 236 -9.68 13.95 2.61
N THR A 237 -10.75 14.75 2.52
CA THR A 237 -10.87 16.05 3.19
C THR A 237 -10.86 15.97 4.71
N PHE A 238 -11.06 14.78 5.30
CA PHE A 238 -10.81 14.51 6.72
C PHE A 238 -9.33 14.68 7.07
N ASN A 239 -8.42 14.42 6.12
CA ASN A 239 -7.01 14.17 6.38
C ASN A 239 -6.13 15.41 6.39
N HIS A 240 -6.56 16.54 5.83
CA HIS A 240 -5.72 17.73 5.67
C HIS A 240 -6.51 19.01 5.39
N LEU A 241 -5.86 20.16 5.57
CA LEU A 241 -6.33 21.43 5.03
C LEU A 241 -5.92 21.54 3.56
N PRO A 242 -6.85 21.49 2.59
CA PRO A 242 -6.48 21.51 1.18
C PRO A 242 -5.92 22.89 0.76
N GLY A 243 -4.82 22.87 0.01
CA GLY A 243 -4.20 24.04 -0.59
C GLY A 243 -4.36 24.10 -2.11
N PRO A 244 -3.92 25.20 -2.73
CA PRO A 244 -3.87 25.28 -4.19
C PRO A 244 -3.00 24.19 -4.81
N ARG A 245 -3.42 23.66 -5.96
CA ARG A 245 -2.67 22.63 -6.72
C ARG A 245 -1.72 23.22 -7.77
N VAL A 246 -1.71 24.54 -7.93
CA VAL A 246 -0.90 25.27 -8.91
C VAL A 246 -0.02 26.28 -8.19
N LEU A 247 1.29 26.19 -8.40
CA LEU A 247 2.29 27.00 -7.69
C LEU A 247 2.03 28.52 -7.81
N ALA A 248 1.62 29.00 -8.96
CA ALA A 248 1.32 30.42 -9.17
C ALA A 248 0.21 30.99 -8.27
N GLU A 249 -0.69 30.15 -7.79
CA GLU A 249 -1.77 30.57 -6.88
C GLU A 249 -1.26 30.94 -5.49
N TYR A 250 -0.07 30.45 -5.12
CA TYR A 250 0.55 30.76 -3.83
C TYR A 250 1.14 32.16 -3.74
N GLU A 251 1.43 32.83 -4.89
CA GLU A 251 2.08 34.12 -4.92
C GLU A 251 1.35 35.22 -4.12
N THR A 252 0.03 35.09 -3.98
CA THR A 252 -0.80 36.06 -3.26
C THR A 252 -1.17 35.66 -1.83
N ILE A 253 -0.79 34.45 -1.42
CA ILE A 253 -1.13 33.90 -0.10
C ILE A 253 0.02 34.19 0.86
N PRO A 254 -0.23 34.75 2.04
CA PRO A 254 0.80 34.94 3.07
C PRO A 254 1.48 33.63 3.44
N MET A 255 2.79 33.66 3.69
CA MET A 255 3.59 32.45 4.01
C MET A 255 3.01 31.71 5.21
N GLU A 256 2.60 32.41 6.27
CA GLU A 256 1.97 31.80 7.46
C GLU A 256 0.71 30.97 7.13
N GLU A 257 -0.04 31.40 6.12
CA GLU A 257 -1.22 30.65 5.64
C GLU A 257 -0.80 29.49 4.75
N GLN A 258 0.21 29.69 3.87
CA GLN A 258 0.75 28.62 3.02
C GLN A 258 1.23 27.42 3.84
N LEU A 259 1.93 27.65 4.97
CA LEU A 259 2.48 26.60 5.81
C LEU A 259 1.43 25.70 6.48
N LYS A 260 0.16 26.12 6.49
CA LYS A 260 -0.95 25.30 7.03
C LYS A 260 -1.54 24.34 6.02
N PHE A 261 -1.34 24.58 4.71
CA PHE A 261 -1.89 23.69 3.70
C PHE A 261 -1.21 22.32 3.71
N TRP A 262 -1.97 21.31 3.41
CA TRP A 262 -1.59 19.90 3.34
C TRP A 262 -1.26 19.26 4.69
N ASN A 263 -1.15 20.04 5.75
CA ASN A 263 -0.98 19.57 7.11
C ASN A 263 -2.31 19.11 7.72
N ARG A 264 -2.25 18.41 8.84
CA ARG A 264 -3.42 17.96 9.57
C ARG A 264 -4.38 19.10 9.90
N PRO A 265 -5.69 18.85 10.00
CA PRO A 265 -6.65 19.80 10.52
C PRO A 265 -6.35 20.16 12.00
N GLU A 266 -6.99 21.22 12.48
CA GLU A 266 -6.97 21.55 13.90
C GLU A 266 -7.57 20.40 14.74
N ASP A 267 -7.07 20.21 15.96
CA ASP A 267 -7.46 19.12 16.88
C ASP A 267 -8.97 19.03 17.08
N LYS A 268 -9.62 20.18 17.23
CA LYS A 268 -11.07 20.26 17.35
C LYS A 268 -11.79 19.72 16.10
N VAL A 269 -11.27 19.98 14.91
CA VAL A 269 -11.86 19.50 13.66
C VAL A 269 -11.68 17.99 13.55
N ILE A 270 -10.52 17.46 13.94
CA ILE A 270 -10.27 16.02 13.99
C ILE A 270 -11.29 15.37 14.94
N GLN A 271 -11.46 15.90 16.14
CA GLN A 271 -12.42 15.38 17.10
C GLN A 271 -13.86 15.42 16.58
N GLU A 272 -14.31 16.55 16.02
CA GLU A 272 -15.65 16.70 15.47
C GLU A 272 -15.93 15.73 14.32
N ASN A 273 -14.92 15.44 13.47
CA ASN A 273 -15.00 14.48 12.38
C ASN A 273 -15.13 13.04 12.88
N LEU A 274 -14.33 12.65 13.90
CA LEU A 274 -14.42 11.33 14.54
C LEU A 274 -15.78 11.13 15.21
N GLU A 275 -16.27 12.12 15.94
CA GLU A 275 -17.58 12.08 16.55
C GLU A 275 -18.71 11.91 15.51
N ALA A 276 -18.61 12.62 14.39
CA ALA A 276 -19.57 12.52 13.29
C ALA A 276 -19.52 11.16 12.58
N ALA A 277 -18.34 10.54 12.53
CA ALA A 277 -18.15 9.18 11.99
C ALA A 277 -18.60 8.07 12.97
N GLY A 278 -19.08 8.42 14.16
CA GLY A 278 -19.48 7.44 15.17
C GLY A 278 -18.29 6.71 15.80
N ILE A 279 -17.09 7.32 15.80
CA ILE A 279 -15.85 6.73 16.30
C ILE A 279 -15.53 7.35 17.68
N THR A 280 -15.32 6.48 18.67
CA THR A 280 -14.82 6.83 19.99
C THR A 280 -13.36 6.41 20.13
N LYS A 281 -12.69 6.83 21.19
CA LYS A 281 -11.32 6.39 21.49
C LYS A 281 -11.19 4.86 21.73
N ASP A 282 -12.29 4.19 22.07
CA ASP A 282 -12.36 2.76 22.39
C ASP A 282 -12.97 1.92 21.25
N THR A 283 -13.29 2.54 20.10
CA THR A 283 -13.82 1.86 18.92
C THR A 283 -12.69 1.09 18.22
N THR A 284 -12.93 -0.18 17.86
CA THR A 284 -12.08 -0.90 16.90
C THR A 284 -12.35 -0.37 15.50
N VAL A 285 -11.36 0.22 14.85
CA VAL A 285 -11.53 0.80 13.51
C VAL A 285 -10.75 -0.02 12.49
N ILE A 286 -11.47 -0.55 11.48
CA ILE A 286 -10.89 -1.27 10.35
C ILE A 286 -10.93 -0.37 9.12
N LEU A 287 -9.78 0.12 8.67
CA LEU A 287 -9.69 1.03 7.53
C LEU A 287 -9.31 0.30 6.25
N TYR A 288 -9.85 0.78 5.15
CA TYR A 288 -9.46 0.35 3.82
C TYR A 288 -9.73 1.45 2.78
N GLY A 289 -9.18 1.25 1.58
CA GLY A 289 -9.46 2.08 0.40
C GLY A 289 -9.35 1.25 -0.87
N THR A 290 -9.50 1.90 -2.03
CA THR A 290 -9.01 1.38 -3.31
C THR A 290 -7.49 1.38 -3.29
N THR A 291 -6.83 0.79 -4.30
CA THR A 291 -5.36 0.86 -4.43
C THR A 291 -4.84 2.31 -4.35
N ALA A 292 -5.50 3.24 -5.04
CA ALA A 292 -5.13 4.66 -5.03
C ALA A 292 -5.36 5.31 -3.66
N ALA A 293 -6.35 4.85 -2.89
CA ALA A 293 -6.74 5.40 -1.59
C ALA A 293 -6.07 4.70 -0.39
N THR A 294 -5.23 3.68 -0.59
CA THR A 294 -4.55 2.95 0.50
C THR A 294 -3.75 3.91 1.38
N THR A 295 -2.96 4.79 0.80
CA THR A 295 -2.20 5.82 1.55
C THR A 295 -3.12 6.80 2.29
N ALA A 296 -4.30 7.12 1.73
CA ALA A 296 -5.30 7.96 2.39
C ALA A 296 -5.90 7.27 3.62
N ALA A 297 -6.10 5.96 3.57
CA ALA A 297 -6.55 5.17 4.72
C ALA A 297 -5.53 5.20 5.86
N HIS A 298 -4.25 5.01 5.56
CA HIS A 298 -3.17 5.13 6.55
C HIS A 298 -3.05 6.56 7.11
N ARG A 299 -3.24 7.57 6.26
CA ARG A 299 -3.27 8.97 6.71
C ARG A 299 -4.42 9.25 7.68
N ALA A 300 -5.62 8.73 7.41
CA ALA A 300 -6.76 8.83 8.33
C ALA A 300 -6.49 8.10 9.64
N ALA A 301 -5.91 6.90 9.58
CA ALA A 301 -5.49 6.12 10.73
C ALA A 301 -4.48 6.85 11.62
N MET A 302 -3.50 7.54 11.02
CA MET A 302 -2.51 8.35 11.75
C MET A 302 -3.20 9.45 12.57
N LEU A 303 -4.17 10.17 11.99
CA LEU A 303 -4.95 11.16 12.72
C LEU A 303 -5.81 10.54 13.83
N MET A 304 -6.36 9.33 13.60
CA MET A 304 -7.10 8.58 14.62
C MET A 304 -6.20 8.18 15.78
N ARG A 305 -4.98 7.68 15.49
CA ARG A 305 -3.99 7.33 16.51
C ARG A 305 -3.52 8.56 17.29
N TYR A 306 -3.25 9.66 16.60
CA TYR A 306 -2.96 10.96 17.23
C TYR A 306 -4.08 11.42 18.16
N ALA A 307 -5.33 11.28 17.71
CA ALA A 307 -6.50 11.60 18.53
C ALA A 307 -6.66 10.69 19.75
N GLY A 308 -6.18 9.43 19.69
CA GLY A 308 -6.25 8.48 20.79
C GLY A 308 -7.12 7.25 20.56
N VAL A 309 -7.49 6.93 19.31
CA VAL A 309 -8.13 5.64 18.98
C VAL A 309 -7.15 4.50 19.29
N SER A 310 -7.58 3.55 20.11
CA SER A 310 -6.70 2.53 20.68
C SER A 310 -6.52 1.29 19.81
N ASP A 311 -7.53 0.89 19.03
CA ASP A 311 -7.51 -0.30 18.18
C ASP A 311 -7.76 0.11 16.72
N ILE A 312 -6.67 0.17 15.94
CA ILE A 312 -6.65 0.56 14.54
C ILE A 312 -6.12 -0.61 13.73
N ARG A 313 -6.91 -1.06 12.77
CA ARG A 313 -6.58 -2.17 11.88
C ARG A 313 -6.77 -1.76 10.43
N PHE A 314 -6.02 -2.41 9.54
CA PHE A 314 -6.15 -2.24 8.10
C PHE A 314 -6.63 -3.53 7.46
N LEU A 315 -7.61 -3.45 6.57
CA LEU A 315 -7.88 -4.57 5.68
C LEU A 315 -6.71 -4.68 4.69
N ASN A 316 -5.89 -5.70 4.88
CA ASN A 316 -4.74 -5.96 4.02
C ASN A 316 -5.19 -6.27 2.59
N GLY A 317 -4.60 -5.60 1.59
CA GLY A 317 -5.08 -5.63 0.20
C GLY A 317 -6.29 -4.71 -0.10
N GLY A 318 -6.94 -4.17 0.94
CA GLY A 318 -8.04 -3.21 0.81
C GLY A 318 -9.20 -3.72 -0.05
N LYS A 319 -9.90 -2.79 -0.71
CA LYS A 319 -11.02 -3.10 -1.61
C LYS A 319 -10.58 -3.92 -2.83
N THR A 320 -9.31 -3.83 -3.21
CA THR A 320 -8.75 -4.55 -4.35
C THR A 320 -8.77 -6.04 -4.10
N LEU A 321 -8.14 -6.52 -3.02
CA LEU A 321 -8.13 -7.94 -2.68
C LEU A 321 -9.52 -8.47 -2.35
N TRP A 322 -10.36 -7.67 -1.66
CA TRP A 322 -11.75 -8.02 -1.39
C TRP A 322 -12.53 -8.36 -2.67
N LYS A 323 -12.34 -7.55 -3.73
CA LYS A 323 -12.95 -7.78 -5.05
C LYS A 323 -12.31 -8.96 -5.80
N LEU A 324 -10.98 -9.11 -5.74
CA LEU A 324 -10.30 -10.25 -6.36
C LEU A 324 -10.76 -11.60 -5.80
N GLN A 325 -11.21 -11.62 -4.54
CA GLN A 325 -11.79 -12.81 -3.90
C GLN A 325 -13.32 -12.92 -4.07
N ASP A 326 -13.92 -12.15 -4.98
CA ASP A 326 -15.38 -12.17 -5.27
C ASP A 326 -16.26 -11.98 -4.02
N ARG A 327 -15.78 -11.23 -3.01
CA ARG A 327 -16.53 -11.02 -1.76
C ARG A 327 -17.67 -10.02 -1.93
N PRO A 328 -18.74 -10.11 -1.10
CA PRO A 328 -19.93 -9.29 -1.25
C PRO A 328 -19.65 -7.80 -1.05
N LEU A 329 -20.30 -6.97 -1.86
CA LEU A 329 -20.33 -5.52 -1.72
C LEU A 329 -21.79 -5.06 -1.56
N GLU A 330 -21.98 -3.94 -0.86
CA GLU A 330 -23.27 -3.25 -0.81
C GLU A 330 -23.16 -1.84 -1.40
N THR A 331 -24.30 -1.25 -1.80
CA THR A 331 -24.35 0.07 -2.44
C THR A 331 -25.19 1.08 -1.66
N THR A 332 -25.78 0.64 -0.55
CA THR A 332 -26.57 1.53 0.33
C THR A 332 -25.65 2.18 1.34
N ALA A 333 -25.52 3.49 1.29
CA ALA A 333 -24.65 4.23 2.17
C ALA A 333 -25.03 4.06 3.65
N ASN A 334 -24.05 3.74 4.47
CA ASN A 334 -24.18 3.65 5.92
C ASN A 334 -23.89 5.02 6.55
N VAL A 335 -24.88 5.55 7.26
CA VAL A 335 -24.75 6.84 7.95
C VAL A 335 -24.59 6.58 9.45
N PRO A 336 -23.41 6.87 10.02
CA PRO A 336 -23.18 6.65 11.44
C PRO A 336 -23.96 7.63 12.30
N GLU A 337 -24.30 7.21 13.51
CA GLU A 337 -24.81 8.12 14.53
C GLU A 337 -23.65 8.86 15.19
N LYS A 338 -23.83 10.18 15.41
CA LYS A 338 -22.83 11.00 16.11
C LYS A 338 -22.69 10.52 17.56
N VAL A 339 -21.46 10.39 18.01
CA VAL A 339 -21.07 10.01 19.38
C VAL A 339 -20.22 11.08 20.04
N SER A 340 -19.92 10.92 21.34
CA SER A 340 -18.84 11.68 21.98
C SER A 340 -17.55 10.87 21.85
N PHE A 341 -16.46 11.50 21.47
CA PHE A 341 -15.17 10.83 21.29
C PHE A 341 -14.63 10.18 22.58
N GLY A 342 -14.91 10.78 23.73
CA GLY A 342 -14.54 10.23 25.04
C GLY A 342 -13.17 10.66 25.56
N ALA A 343 -12.47 11.54 24.85
CA ALA A 343 -11.23 12.20 25.29
C ALA A 343 -11.11 13.57 24.63
N GLU A 344 -10.19 14.40 25.11
CA GLU A 344 -9.77 15.63 24.44
C GLU A 344 -8.61 15.30 23.47
N VAL A 345 -8.69 15.79 22.25
CA VAL A 345 -7.67 15.57 21.20
C VAL A 345 -6.61 16.68 21.33
N PRO A 346 -5.30 16.32 21.26
CA PRO A 346 -4.74 14.98 21.05
C PRO A 346 -4.52 14.19 22.35
N VAL A 347 -4.63 12.85 22.25
CA VAL A 347 -4.19 11.95 23.34
C VAL A 347 -2.72 11.54 23.14
N ASN A 348 -2.30 11.35 21.88
CA ASN A 348 -0.95 10.93 21.50
C ASN A 348 -0.28 11.99 20.60
N PRO A 349 0.14 13.15 21.16
CA PRO A 349 0.70 14.23 20.34
C PRO A 349 1.97 13.81 19.59
N ASP A 350 2.78 12.95 20.17
CA ASP A 350 4.07 12.53 19.61
C ASP A 350 3.96 11.70 18.32
N VAL A 351 2.77 11.26 17.92
CA VAL A 351 2.54 10.57 16.63
C VAL A 351 2.91 11.47 15.45
N ILE A 352 2.63 12.77 15.57
CA ILE A 352 2.81 13.76 14.51
C ILE A 352 3.74 14.85 14.99
N TYR A 353 4.89 14.95 14.35
CA TYR A 353 5.86 16.01 14.62
C TYR A 353 5.56 17.28 13.83
N ASP A 354 5.77 18.41 14.48
CA ASP A 354 5.84 19.71 13.82
C ASP A 354 7.27 20.04 13.35
N TYR A 355 7.46 21.24 12.79
CA TYR A 355 8.75 21.67 12.27
C TYR A 355 9.86 21.69 13.34
N GLU A 356 9.57 22.14 14.54
CA GLU A 356 10.57 22.27 15.61
C GLU A 356 10.98 20.88 16.14
N GLU A 357 10.04 19.96 16.23
CA GLU A 357 10.30 18.57 16.63
C GLU A 357 11.15 17.87 15.57
N GLU A 358 10.82 18.03 14.28
CA GLU A 358 11.60 17.45 13.18
C GLU A 358 13.00 18.07 13.09
N LEU A 359 13.16 19.39 13.32
CA LEU A 359 14.45 20.02 13.42
C LEU A 359 15.28 19.42 14.57
N GLY A 360 14.62 19.00 15.65
CA GLY A 360 15.23 18.24 16.74
C GLY A 360 15.77 16.89 16.29
N VAL A 361 15.02 16.17 15.45
CA VAL A 361 15.45 14.88 14.88
C VAL A 361 16.68 15.04 13.99
N VAL A 362 16.70 16.04 13.11
CA VAL A 362 17.85 16.34 12.22
C VAL A 362 19.15 16.60 13.00
N ASN A 363 19.05 17.12 14.21
CA ASN A 363 20.20 17.47 15.06
C ASN A 363 20.55 16.40 16.12
N ASP A 364 19.94 15.23 16.07
CA ASP A 364 20.11 14.13 17.05
C ASP A 364 20.75 12.90 16.38
N ASP A 365 21.99 12.56 16.76
CA ASP A 365 22.74 11.43 16.21
C ASP A 365 22.04 10.05 16.52
N GLU A 366 21.22 10.00 17.57
CA GLU A 366 20.44 8.78 17.97
C GLU A 366 19.09 8.71 17.26
N ALA A 367 18.79 9.64 16.36
CA ALA A 367 17.58 9.67 15.56
C ALA A 367 17.88 9.54 14.05
N VAL A 368 16.85 9.32 13.25
CA VAL A 368 16.96 9.28 11.79
C VAL A 368 15.71 9.85 11.13
N VAL A 369 15.92 10.73 10.16
CA VAL A 369 14.88 11.20 9.25
C VAL A 369 14.79 10.22 8.07
N ALA A 370 13.63 9.58 7.89
CA ALA A 370 13.37 8.64 6.80
C ALA A 370 12.54 9.30 5.69
N SER A 371 13.16 9.50 4.53
CA SER A 371 12.52 10.11 3.37
C SER A 371 11.72 9.07 2.57
N ILE A 372 10.39 9.14 2.65
CA ILE A 372 9.47 8.27 1.91
C ILE A 372 9.08 8.97 0.61
N ARG A 373 10.04 9.03 -0.30
CA ARG A 373 9.92 9.74 -1.57
C ARG A 373 10.54 8.90 -2.70
N SER A 374 10.17 9.18 -3.93
CA SER A 374 10.83 8.56 -5.08
C SER A 374 12.31 8.92 -5.12
N TRP A 375 13.13 8.09 -5.76
CA TRP A 375 14.56 8.33 -5.88
C TRP A 375 14.89 9.70 -6.51
N ASP A 376 14.12 10.11 -7.51
CA ASP A 376 14.32 11.40 -8.18
C ASP A 376 13.94 12.59 -7.28
N GLU A 377 12.95 12.45 -6.40
CA GLU A 377 12.65 13.45 -5.36
C GLU A 377 13.78 13.50 -4.32
N TYR A 378 14.19 12.33 -3.77
CA TYR A 378 15.23 12.22 -2.74
C TYR A 378 16.59 12.78 -3.20
N THR A 379 16.96 12.53 -4.46
CA THR A 379 18.21 13.04 -5.04
C THR A 379 18.11 14.49 -5.54
N GLY A 380 16.96 15.14 -5.39
CA GLY A 380 16.75 16.54 -5.76
C GLY A 380 16.67 16.79 -7.27
N LYS A 381 16.38 15.79 -8.09
CA LYS A 381 16.13 15.98 -9.53
C LYS A 381 14.78 16.61 -9.80
N ILE A 382 13.78 16.30 -9.00
CA ILE A 382 12.41 16.84 -9.09
C ILE A 382 11.90 17.24 -7.71
N SER A 383 10.92 18.13 -7.66
CA SER A 383 10.23 18.51 -6.41
C SER A 383 9.15 17.51 -6.00
N GLY A 384 8.65 16.74 -6.95
CA GLY A 384 7.59 15.75 -6.78
C GLY A 384 6.20 16.25 -7.15
N TYR A 385 5.75 17.35 -6.61
CA TYR A 385 4.39 17.85 -6.80
C TYR A 385 4.36 19.20 -7.52
N THR A 386 3.29 19.46 -8.29
CA THR A 386 3.10 20.70 -9.05
C THR A 386 3.01 21.96 -8.20
N TYR A 387 2.74 21.82 -6.91
CA TYR A 387 2.62 22.90 -5.93
C TYR A 387 3.82 23.01 -4.98
N ILE A 388 4.87 22.20 -5.17
CA ILE A 388 6.16 22.31 -4.48
C ILE A 388 7.18 22.86 -5.47
N GLY A 389 7.67 24.06 -5.23
CA GLY A 389 8.54 24.77 -6.18
C GLY A 389 10.02 24.39 -6.10
N GLU A 390 10.47 23.85 -4.98
CA GLU A 390 11.88 23.51 -4.72
C GLU A 390 12.10 22.00 -4.75
N ALA A 391 13.11 21.57 -5.50
CA ALA A 391 13.61 20.20 -5.47
C ALA A 391 14.68 20.05 -4.38
N GLY A 392 14.75 18.88 -3.75
CA GLY A 392 15.69 18.61 -2.66
C GLY A 392 15.09 17.75 -1.58
N ASP A 393 15.79 17.61 -0.46
CA ASP A 393 15.35 16.87 0.71
C ASP A 393 15.86 17.50 2.02
N ILE A 394 15.32 17.02 3.15
CA ILE A 394 15.77 17.39 4.50
C ILE A 394 17.24 16.96 4.66
N ALA A 395 18.05 17.80 5.32
CA ALA A 395 19.41 17.43 5.65
C ALA A 395 19.45 16.12 6.45
N GLU A 396 20.48 15.32 6.23
CA GLU A 396 20.69 14.00 6.88
C GLU A 396 19.58 12.96 6.63
N ALA A 397 18.54 13.29 5.85
CA ALA A 397 17.50 12.34 5.54
C ALA A 397 18.07 11.11 4.82
N ARG A 398 17.63 9.93 5.25
CA ARG A 398 17.95 8.63 4.66
C ARG A 398 16.86 8.18 3.71
N PHE A 399 17.25 7.49 2.64
CA PHE A 399 16.28 7.03 1.65
C PHE A 399 15.45 5.86 2.21
N GLY A 400 14.16 6.12 2.45
CA GLY A 400 13.23 5.15 3.02
C GLY A 400 12.36 4.44 1.98
N TYR A 401 12.63 4.68 0.67
CA TYR A 401 11.84 4.17 -0.46
C TYR A 401 10.43 4.78 -0.55
N ALA A 402 9.71 4.51 -1.59
CA ALA A 402 8.27 4.76 -1.78
C ALA A 402 7.78 4.07 -3.05
N GLY A 403 8.29 4.51 -4.20
CA GLY A 403 7.93 4.04 -5.51
C GLY A 403 8.51 4.92 -6.62
N SER A 404 8.03 4.71 -7.84
CA SER A 404 8.58 5.30 -9.07
C SER A 404 8.28 6.79 -9.22
N ASP A 405 7.26 7.32 -8.54
CA ASP A 405 6.84 8.72 -8.65
C ASP A 405 6.25 9.25 -7.32
N PRO A 406 5.89 10.54 -7.24
CA PRO A 406 5.39 11.14 -6.00
C PRO A 406 4.06 10.62 -5.48
N TYR A 407 3.33 9.83 -6.26
CA TYR A 407 2.00 9.30 -5.94
C TYR A 407 2.01 7.78 -5.75
N SER A 408 3.18 7.15 -5.92
CA SER A 408 3.34 5.71 -5.94
C SER A 408 3.97 5.19 -4.64
N MET A 409 3.58 3.97 -4.26
CA MET A 409 4.07 3.23 -3.08
C MET A 409 4.37 1.77 -3.46
N GLU A 410 4.86 1.52 -4.67
CA GLU A 410 5.10 0.17 -5.19
C GLU A 410 6.11 -0.61 -4.36
N ASP A 411 7.04 0.07 -3.68
CA ASP A 411 8.04 -0.60 -2.83
C ASP A 411 7.43 -1.28 -1.59
N PHE A 412 6.21 -0.88 -1.24
CA PHE A 412 5.52 -1.29 -0.02
C PHE A 412 4.30 -2.18 -0.25
N ARG A 413 3.99 -2.51 -1.50
CA ARG A 413 2.77 -3.26 -1.86
C ARG A 413 3.07 -4.40 -2.82
N ASN A 414 2.33 -5.47 -2.64
CA ASN A 414 2.25 -6.61 -3.54
C ASN A 414 1.28 -6.34 -4.70
N LEU A 415 1.28 -7.21 -5.70
CA LEU A 415 0.42 -7.09 -6.88
C LEU A 415 -1.09 -7.07 -6.56
N ASP A 416 -1.51 -7.68 -5.47
CA ASP A 416 -2.87 -7.71 -4.95
C ASP A 416 -3.17 -6.59 -3.93
N ASN A 417 -2.24 -5.65 -3.78
CA ASN A 417 -2.29 -4.52 -2.84
C ASN A 417 -2.12 -4.90 -1.36
N THR A 418 -1.73 -6.13 -1.03
CA THR A 418 -1.30 -6.46 0.34
C THR A 418 0.04 -5.81 0.67
N MET A 419 0.41 -5.78 1.95
CA MET A 419 1.71 -5.31 2.41
C MET A 419 2.82 -6.14 1.76
N PHE A 420 3.84 -5.46 1.20
CA PHE A 420 5.03 -6.12 0.66
C PHE A 420 5.82 -6.79 1.81
N ASN A 421 6.67 -7.75 1.46
CA ASN A 421 7.52 -8.49 2.40
C ASN A 421 8.20 -7.57 3.42
N TYR A 422 7.78 -7.68 4.67
CA TYR A 422 8.25 -6.80 5.74
C TYR A 422 9.73 -7.02 6.10
N GLU A 423 10.28 -8.24 5.91
CA GLU A 423 11.70 -8.51 6.13
C GLU A 423 12.57 -7.81 5.07
N ILE A 424 12.11 -7.79 3.81
CA ILE A 424 12.78 -7.06 2.73
C ILE A 424 12.69 -5.55 2.98
N ILE A 425 11.54 -5.03 3.42
CA ILE A 425 11.41 -3.62 3.83
C ILE A 425 12.41 -3.31 4.94
N GLY A 426 12.44 -4.12 5.99
CA GLY A 426 13.37 -3.96 7.12
C GLY A 426 14.83 -3.97 6.71
N GLN A 427 15.22 -4.88 5.83
CA GLN A 427 16.59 -4.93 5.31
C GLN A 427 16.94 -3.69 4.49
N ARG A 428 16.06 -3.24 3.59
CA ARG A 428 16.23 -2.00 2.82
C ARG A 428 16.40 -0.79 3.73
N TRP A 429 15.60 -0.69 4.78
CA TRP A 429 15.70 0.38 5.77
C TRP A 429 17.00 0.30 6.56
N ALA A 430 17.38 -0.89 7.01
CA ALA A 430 18.64 -1.10 7.74
C ALA A 430 19.87 -0.73 6.92
N ASP A 431 19.88 -1.02 5.62
CA ASP A 431 20.96 -0.63 4.70
C ASP A 431 21.16 0.91 4.68
N TRP A 432 20.10 1.68 4.91
CA TRP A 432 20.12 3.13 5.02
C TRP A 432 20.21 3.66 6.47
N GLY A 433 20.38 2.77 7.45
CA GLY A 433 20.48 3.14 8.87
C GLY A 433 19.14 3.54 9.51
N ILE A 434 18.01 3.19 8.87
CA ILE A 434 16.66 3.31 9.43
C ILE A 434 16.41 2.01 10.21
N VAL A 435 16.65 2.02 11.52
CA VAL A 435 16.67 0.83 12.36
C VAL A 435 15.86 1.03 13.64
N PRO A 436 15.32 -0.05 14.25
CA PRO A 436 14.44 0.05 15.41
C PRO A 436 15.13 0.58 16.69
N GLU A 437 16.46 0.58 16.75
CA GLU A 437 17.23 1.12 17.86
C GLU A 437 17.27 2.66 17.88
N LYS A 438 16.87 3.30 16.77
CA LYS A 438 16.80 4.76 16.64
C LYS A 438 15.37 5.26 16.74
N ARG A 439 15.22 6.51 17.16
CA ARG A 439 14.00 7.27 16.92
C ARG A 439 13.88 7.57 15.43
N VAL A 440 12.79 7.13 14.79
CA VAL A 440 12.59 7.31 13.34
C VAL A 440 11.48 8.32 13.09
N SER A 441 11.79 9.40 12.37
CA SER A 441 10.79 10.32 11.85
C SER A 441 10.62 10.10 10.35
N PHE A 442 9.42 9.71 9.93
CA PHE A 442 9.08 9.54 8.52
C PHE A 442 8.55 10.85 7.94
N HIS A 443 9.05 11.24 6.78
CA HIS A 443 8.47 12.33 6.01
C HIS A 443 8.32 11.97 4.52
N CYS A 444 7.50 12.75 3.80
CA CYS A 444 7.43 12.70 2.35
C CYS A 444 7.22 14.12 1.79
N GLY A 445 6.44 14.31 0.73
CA GLY A 445 6.07 15.65 0.27
C GLY A 445 5.17 16.39 1.25
N THR A 446 4.18 15.71 1.83
CA THR A 446 3.09 16.28 2.65
C THR A 446 2.56 15.28 3.70
N GLY A 447 3.37 14.39 4.23
CA GLY A 447 3.05 13.46 5.32
C GLY A 447 2.17 12.24 4.95
N TRP A 448 1.66 12.13 3.71
CA TRP A 448 0.74 11.04 3.34
C TRP A 448 1.43 9.68 3.19
N ARG A 449 2.42 9.57 2.31
CA ARG A 449 3.21 8.34 2.13
C ARG A 449 3.92 7.94 3.42
N ALA A 450 4.40 8.92 4.18
CA ALA A 450 5.02 8.72 5.48
C ALA A 450 4.09 8.07 6.51
N SER A 451 2.78 8.36 6.46
CA SER A 451 1.83 7.73 7.37
C SER A 451 1.64 6.23 7.11
N GLU A 452 1.79 5.77 5.87
CA GLU A 452 1.75 4.34 5.54
C GLU A 452 2.96 3.60 6.12
N THR A 453 4.17 4.13 5.90
CA THR A 453 5.40 3.53 6.45
C THR A 453 5.49 3.62 7.97
N TYR A 454 4.90 4.64 8.58
CA TYR A 454 4.75 4.72 10.04
C TYR A 454 4.03 3.48 10.61
N PHE A 455 2.91 3.07 10.00
CA PHE A 455 2.19 1.88 10.44
C PHE A 455 2.95 0.59 10.12
N TYR A 456 3.67 0.51 9.01
CA TYR A 456 4.53 -0.63 8.73
C TYR A 456 5.63 -0.77 9.77
N ALA A 457 6.30 0.33 10.14
CA ALA A 457 7.31 0.32 11.19
C ALA A 457 6.73 -0.10 12.55
N LEU A 458 5.54 0.39 12.93
CA LEU A 458 4.85 -0.07 14.14
C LEU A 458 4.57 -1.57 14.11
N ALA A 459 4.03 -2.08 13.00
CA ALA A 459 3.75 -3.51 12.85
C ALA A 459 5.02 -4.37 12.89
N MET A 460 6.15 -3.82 12.43
CA MET A 460 7.47 -4.44 12.50
C MET A 460 8.14 -4.32 13.89
N GLY A 461 7.46 -3.70 14.87
CA GLY A 461 7.96 -3.58 16.25
C GLY A 461 8.94 -2.42 16.48
N TYR A 462 9.00 -1.41 15.61
CA TYR A 462 9.79 -0.21 15.88
C TYR A 462 9.19 0.55 17.06
N PRO A 463 9.94 0.80 18.14
CA PRO A 463 9.37 1.31 19.38
C PRO A 463 9.17 2.84 19.40
N ASP A 464 9.90 3.59 18.57
CA ASP A 464 9.95 5.06 18.62
C ASP A 464 9.87 5.63 17.21
N VAL A 465 8.62 5.79 16.71
CA VAL A 465 8.33 6.22 15.34
C VAL A 465 7.35 7.38 15.31
N HIS A 466 7.56 8.30 14.39
CA HIS A 466 6.83 9.56 14.24
C HIS A 466 6.64 9.91 12.76
N VAL A 467 5.73 10.83 12.48
CA VAL A 467 5.55 11.40 11.14
C VAL A 467 5.72 12.90 11.18
N TYR A 468 6.65 13.42 10.42
CA TYR A 468 6.70 14.86 10.15
C TYR A 468 5.65 15.23 9.10
N ASP A 469 4.56 15.84 9.57
CA ASP A 469 3.38 16.11 8.77
C ASP A 469 3.61 17.16 7.67
N GLY A 470 4.38 18.20 7.97
CA GLY A 470 4.71 19.27 7.05
C GLY A 470 5.47 18.80 5.82
N GLY A 471 6.26 17.76 5.97
CA GLY A 471 7.06 17.15 4.92
C GLY A 471 7.95 18.14 4.16
N TRP A 472 8.37 17.77 2.94
CA TRP A 472 9.18 18.66 2.11
C TRP A 472 8.45 19.95 1.71
N TYR A 473 7.12 19.93 1.66
CA TYR A 473 6.32 21.11 1.36
C TYR A 473 6.56 22.24 2.35
N GLU A 474 6.48 21.97 3.64
CA GLU A 474 6.72 22.96 4.70
C GLU A 474 8.22 23.24 4.83
N TRP A 475 9.04 22.17 4.95
CA TRP A 475 10.48 22.28 5.16
C TRP A 475 11.18 23.15 4.12
N SER A 476 10.83 22.99 2.84
CA SER A 476 11.43 23.77 1.75
C SER A 476 11.12 25.27 1.83
N LYS A 477 10.03 25.66 2.51
CA LYS A 477 9.59 27.06 2.68
C LYS A 477 10.10 27.72 3.95
N MET A 478 10.49 26.92 4.95
CA MET A 478 10.98 27.47 6.22
C MET A 478 12.34 28.10 6.02
N PRO A 479 12.53 29.36 6.51
CA PRO A 479 13.83 30.02 6.48
C PRO A 479 14.88 29.22 7.25
N ASP A 480 16.08 29.12 6.70
CA ASP A 480 17.24 28.50 7.37
C ASP A 480 17.09 26.99 7.67
N SER A 481 16.08 26.31 7.15
CA SER A 481 15.95 24.85 7.25
C SER A 481 17.15 24.16 6.62
N PRO A 482 17.84 23.26 7.34
CA PRO A 482 18.95 22.52 6.77
C PRO A 482 18.46 21.59 5.66
N LYS A 483 19.09 21.70 4.48
CA LYS A 483 18.72 20.95 3.27
C LYS A 483 19.90 20.11 2.82
N LYS A 484 19.60 18.92 2.32
CA LYS A 484 20.59 18.02 1.72
C LYS A 484 21.08 18.60 0.40
N GLU A 485 22.35 18.41 0.09
CA GLU A 485 22.88 18.69 -1.25
C GLU A 485 22.23 17.74 -2.28
N ALA A 486 21.95 18.26 -3.48
CA ALA A 486 21.40 17.44 -4.56
C ALA A 486 22.40 16.36 -4.98
N GLY A 487 21.88 15.18 -5.25
CA GLY A 487 22.64 14.00 -5.67
C GLY A 487 22.55 12.85 -4.69
N VAL A 488 23.29 11.79 -5.01
CA VAL A 488 23.42 10.60 -4.17
C VAL A 488 24.41 10.92 -3.03
N PRO A 489 24.05 10.63 -1.76
CA PRO A 489 25.00 10.80 -0.66
C PRO A 489 26.27 9.95 -0.83
N ASP A 490 27.41 10.46 -0.36
CA ASP A 490 28.70 9.75 -0.46
C ASP A 490 28.72 8.43 0.34
N ASP A 491 27.86 8.31 1.35
CA ASP A 491 27.70 7.16 2.24
C ASP A 491 26.49 6.29 1.87
N ALA A 492 25.90 6.47 0.68
CA ALA A 492 24.83 5.62 0.19
C ALA A 492 25.29 4.16 0.08
N PRO A 493 24.41 3.18 0.38
CA PRO A 493 24.71 1.78 0.19
C PRO A 493 25.15 1.47 -1.25
N GLU A 494 26.07 0.50 -1.43
CA GLU A 494 26.50 0.05 -2.77
C GLU A 494 25.33 -0.48 -3.63
N THR A 495 24.29 -0.98 -3.00
CA THR A 495 23.03 -1.32 -3.63
C THR A 495 22.21 -0.06 -3.84
N GLU A 496 22.62 0.79 -4.79
CA GLU A 496 21.72 1.83 -5.29
C GLU A 496 20.40 1.18 -5.67
N PRO A 497 19.23 1.83 -5.36
CA PRO A 497 17.97 1.35 -5.88
C PRO A 497 18.15 1.29 -7.41
N LYS A 498 18.29 0.08 -7.93
CA LYS A 498 18.32 -0.18 -9.37
C LYS A 498 17.14 0.57 -9.95
N GLU A 499 17.35 1.24 -11.09
CA GLU A 499 16.30 1.99 -11.78
C GLU A 499 14.96 1.32 -11.55
N TYR A 500 14.07 1.99 -10.79
CA TYR A 500 12.78 1.42 -10.41
C TYR A 500 12.19 0.74 -11.62
N PHE A 501 11.71 -0.46 -11.43
CA PHE A 501 11.09 -1.25 -12.47
C PHE A 501 9.92 -0.44 -13.06
N ILE A 502 10.25 0.53 -13.90
CA ILE A 502 9.27 1.26 -14.68
C ILE A 502 8.75 0.23 -15.67
N VAL A 503 7.67 -0.44 -15.29
CA VAL A 503 6.82 -1.10 -16.28
C VAL A 503 6.37 0.02 -17.19
N LYS A 504 7.10 0.19 -18.30
CA LYS A 504 6.67 1.07 -19.38
C LYS A 504 5.34 0.49 -19.83
N LYS A 505 4.25 1.12 -19.36
CA LYS A 505 2.93 0.85 -19.92
C LYS A 505 3.08 0.96 -21.43
N LYS A 506 2.99 -0.19 -22.10
CA LYS A 506 3.01 -0.29 -23.57
C LYS A 506 1.79 0.38 -24.16
#